data_2e59bad2d4adab3e774a6394003e80f1
#
_entry.id   2e59bad2d4adab3e774a6394003e80f1
#
_cell.length_a   1.000
_cell.length_b   1.000
_cell.length_c   1.000
_cell.angle_alpha   90.00
_cell.angle_beta   90.00
_cell.angle_gamma   90.00
#
_symmetry.space_group_name_H-M   'P 1'
#
loop_
_entity.id
_entity.type
_entity.pdbx_description
1 polymer ?
#
loop_
_entity_poly.entity_id
_entity_poly.type
_entity_poly.pdbx_seq_one_letter_code
_entity_poly.pdbx_strand_id
1 'polypeptide(L)'
;MLGLFRKRNIAAGDMLFGEYIALGSILRAEGMNDIERTKAIVKTLHNKDMSDTIALLLIPYGLQVAEGYVAWKEKENQECYVPPRPEATQAGIDQRAKEVGDMATVVQFAERFGRTFEQVYNMPYLEVFAIWKVDAATARYQRRLDAVLKSKKDK
;
A
#
# COMPACT_ATOMS: atom_id res chain seq x y z
N MET A 1 15.54 -12.34 -25.22
CA MET A 1 14.83 -11.14 -24.71
C MET A 1 14.68 -11.05 -23.17
N LEU A 2 15.21 -11.98 -22.41
CA LEU A 2 15.03 -12.06 -20.94
C LEU A 2 16.05 -11.25 -20.11
N GLY A 3 16.88 -10.43 -20.74
CA GLY A 3 17.92 -9.65 -20.06
C GLY A 3 17.64 -8.15 -19.90
N LEU A 4 16.45 -7.67 -20.24
CA LEU A 4 16.14 -6.23 -20.21
C LEU A 4 16.12 -5.65 -18.77
N PHE A 5 15.70 -6.44 -17.79
CA PHE A 5 15.72 -6.10 -16.37
C PHE A 5 15.43 -7.33 -15.50
N ARG A 6 15.90 -7.30 -14.26
CA ARG A 6 15.56 -8.31 -13.26
C ARG A 6 14.06 -8.21 -12.93
N LYS A 7 13.30 -9.27 -13.18
CA LYS A 7 11.89 -9.32 -12.75
C LYS A 7 11.83 -9.24 -11.22
N ARG A 8 11.00 -8.36 -10.71
CA ARG A 8 10.76 -8.19 -9.28
C ARG A 8 9.61 -9.09 -8.85
N ASN A 9 9.76 -9.72 -7.69
CA ASN A 9 8.70 -10.56 -7.12
C ASN A 9 7.82 -9.75 -6.17
N ILE A 10 6.83 -9.08 -6.73
CA ILE A 10 5.90 -8.26 -5.95
C ILE A 10 5.12 -9.09 -4.92
N ALA A 11 4.74 -10.33 -5.25
CA ALA A 11 4.08 -11.23 -4.30
C ALA A 11 4.94 -11.56 -3.07
N ALA A 12 6.28 -11.47 -3.18
CA ALA A 12 7.20 -11.58 -2.05
C ALA A 12 7.50 -10.24 -1.35
N GLY A 13 6.86 -9.13 -1.76
CA GLY A 13 7.09 -7.81 -1.19
C GLY A 13 8.35 -7.09 -1.70
N ASP A 14 8.91 -7.55 -2.84
CA ASP A 14 10.09 -6.92 -3.47
C ASP A 14 9.71 -5.59 -4.16
N MET A 15 9.37 -4.61 -3.35
CA MET A 15 9.02 -3.25 -3.79
C MET A 15 9.30 -2.23 -2.67
N LEU A 16 9.44 -0.97 -3.05
CA LEU A 16 9.49 0.17 -2.14
C LEU A 16 8.06 0.66 -1.84
N PHE A 17 7.89 1.39 -0.75
CA PHE A 17 6.57 1.92 -0.39
C PHE A 17 6.03 2.90 -1.44
N GLY A 18 6.87 3.77 -1.99
CA GLY A 18 6.47 4.65 -3.10
C GLY A 18 6.03 3.89 -4.35
N GLU A 19 6.69 2.78 -4.68
CA GLU A 19 6.29 1.91 -5.79
C GLU A 19 4.93 1.24 -5.52
N TYR A 20 4.69 0.78 -4.28
CA TYR A 20 3.41 0.24 -3.87
C TYR A 20 2.25 1.24 -4.03
N ILE A 21 2.45 2.50 -3.60
CA ILE A 21 1.48 3.58 -3.81
C ILE A 21 1.23 3.82 -5.30
N ALA A 22 2.30 3.91 -6.11
CA ALA A 22 2.21 4.14 -7.54
C ALA A 22 1.50 2.98 -8.27
N LEU A 23 1.81 1.73 -7.92
CA LEU A 23 1.11 0.55 -8.45
C LEU A 23 -0.39 0.62 -8.14
N GLY A 24 -0.77 1.00 -6.94
CA GLY A 24 -2.16 1.19 -6.57
C GLY A 24 -2.88 2.23 -7.43
N SER A 25 -2.23 3.32 -7.76
CA SER A 25 -2.76 4.35 -8.65
C SER A 25 -2.91 3.85 -10.09
N ILE A 26 -1.89 3.16 -10.61
CA ILE A 26 -1.90 2.59 -11.97
C ILE A 26 -3.03 1.55 -12.12
N LEU A 27 -3.20 0.67 -11.14
CA LEU A 27 -4.18 -0.40 -11.20
C LEU A 27 -5.64 0.08 -11.05
N ARG A 28 -5.84 1.23 -10.39
CA ARG A 28 -7.16 1.88 -10.26
C ARG A 28 -7.48 2.85 -11.40
N ALA A 29 -6.50 3.18 -12.25
CA ALA A 29 -6.72 4.13 -13.36
C ALA A 29 -7.73 3.59 -14.37
N GLU A 30 -8.82 4.34 -14.58
CA GLU A 30 -9.84 4.05 -15.58
C GLU A 30 -9.35 4.42 -16.99
N GLY A 31 -9.80 3.67 -17.99
CA GLY A 31 -9.50 3.94 -19.41
C GLY A 31 -8.10 3.53 -19.88
N MET A 32 -7.22 3.05 -18.99
CA MET A 32 -5.89 2.58 -19.35
C MET A 32 -5.95 1.16 -19.92
N ASN A 33 -5.48 0.94 -21.13
CA ASN A 33 -5.39 -0.39 -21.73
C ASN A 33 -4.19 -1.19 -21.17
N ASP A 34 -4.12 -2.50 -21.49
CA ASP A 34 -3.10 -3.38 -20.93
C ASP A 34 -1.66 -3.01 -21.34
N ILE A 35 -1.47 -2.45 -22.54
CA ILE A 35 -0.15 -1.99 -23.00
C ILE A 35 0.28 -0.76 -22.18
N GLU A 36 -0.60 0.23 -22.03
CA GLU A 36 -0.34 1.43 -21.25
C GLU A 36 -0.09 1.11 -19.79
N ARG A 37 -0.89 0.21 -19.19
CA ARG A 37 -0.73 -0.25 -17.84
C ARG A 37 0.60 -0.97 -17.64
N THR A 38 0.98 -1.86 -18.56
CA THR A 38 2.27 -2.56 -18.53
C THR A 38 3.44 -1.58 -18.63
N LYS A 39 3.36 -0.56 -19.52
CA LYS A 39 4.38 0.50 -19.62
C LYS A 39 4.53 1.26 -18.31
N ALA A 40 3.42 1.65 -17.68
CA ALA A 40 3.42 2.36 -16.41
C ALA A 40 4.01 1.52 -15.28
N ILE A 41 3.65 0.23 -15.18
CA ILE A 41 4.21 -0.71 -14.21
C ILE A 41 5.73 -0.84 -14.38
N VAL A 42 6.21 -1.04 -15.60
CA VAL A 42 7.64 -1.20 -15.87
C VAL A 42 8.40 0.10 -15.61
N LYS A 43 7.82 1.25 -15.97
CA LYS A 43 8.41 2.56 -15.64
C LYS A 43 8.54 2.74 -14.14
N THR A 44 7.52 2.37 -13.37
CA THR A 44 7.52 2.47 -11.91
C THR A 44 8.57 1.57 -11.26
N LEU A 45 8.63 0.29 -11.64
CA LEU A 45 9.46 -0.70 -10.98
C LEU A 45 10.91 -0.74 -11.47
N HIS A 46 11.18 -0.27 -12.68
CA HIS A 46 12.48 -0.43 -13.35
C HIS A 46 13.03 0.88 -13.91
N ASN A 47 12.27 1.97 -13.79
CA ASN A 47 12.59 3.28 -14.37
C ASN A 47 12.97 3.21 -15.86
N LYS A 48 12.26 2.38 -16.63
CA LYS A 48 12.51 2.18 -18.07
C LYS A 48 11.29 2.51 -18.89
N ASP A 49 11.51 3.29 -19.94
CA ASP A 49 10.51 3.51 -20.99
C ASP A 49 10.63 2.40 -22.05
N MET A 50 9.50 2.07 -22.68
CA MET A 50 9.45 1.01 -23.70
C MET A 50 8.45 1.35 -24.81
N SER A 51 8.67 0.76 -26.01
CA SER A 51 7.73 0.81 -27.10
C SER A 51 6.51 -0.08 -26.85
N ASP A 52 5.44 0.16 -27.57
CA ASP A 52 4.22 -0.66 -27.47
C ASP A 52 4.47 -2.12 -27.82
N THR A 53 5.33 -2.39 -28.80
CA THR A 53 5.71 -3.77 -29.18
C THR A 53 6.37 -4.52 -28.01
N ILE A 54 7.27 -3.87 -27.26
CA ILE A 54 7.91 -4.49 -26.10
C ILE A 54 6.91 -4.64 -24.97
N ALA A 55 6.06 -3.64 -24.72
CA ALA A 55 5.03 -3.68 -23.69
C ALA A 55 4.03 -4.82 -23.91
N LEU A 56 3.62 -5.04 -25.18
CA LEU A 56 2.75 -6.15 -25.56
C LEU A 56 3.34 -7.52 -25.15
N LEU A 57 4.65 -7.71 -25.35
CA LEU A 57 5.33 -8.94 -24.95
C LEU A 57 5.47 -9.10 -23.42
N LEU A 58 5.33 -8.01 -22.67
CA LEU A 58 5.44 -7.96 -21.21
C LEU A 58 4.10 -7.92 -20.49
N ILE A 59 2.97 -7.98 -21.18
CA ILE A 59 1.64 -8.05 -20.54
C ILE A 59 1.58 -9.17 -19.48
N PRO A 60 2.07 -10.40 -19.70
CA PRO A 60 2.06 -11.43 -18.66
C PRO A 60 2.83 -11.02 -17.38
N TYR A 61 3.90 -10.23 -17.51
CA TYR A 61 4.59 -9.68 -16.35
C TYR A 61 3.75 -8.59 -15.65
N GLY A 62 3.12 -7.72 -16.40
CA GLY A 62 2.19 -6.72 -15.85
C GLY A 62 1.05 -7.35 -15.05
N LEU A 63 0.45 -8.42 -15.56
CA LEU A 63 -0.59 -9.17 -14.87
C LEU A 63 -0.06 -9.83 -13.58
N GLN A 64 1.11 -10.45 -13.62
CA GLN A 64 1.75 -11.03 -12.43
C GLN A 64 2.00 -9.97 -11.34
N VAL A 65 2.41 -8.76 -11.71
CA VAL A 65 2.58 -7.64 -10.77
C VAL A 65 1.23 -7.24 -10.17
N ALA A 66 0.18 -7.14 -10.99
CA ALA A 66 -1.16 -6.81 -10.52
C ALA A 66 -1.71 -7.84 -9.52
N GLU A 67 -1.57 -9.12 -9.82
CA GLU A 67 -1.95 -10.22 -8.92
C GLU A 67 -1.19 -10.15 -7.59
N GLY A 68 0.13 -9.93 -7.64
CA GLY A 68 0.95 -9.76 -6.43
C GLY A 68 0.53 -8.56 -5.59
N TYR A 69 0.16 -7.44 -6.21
CA TYR A 69 -0.35 -6.27 -5.52
C TYR A 69 -1.71 -6.56 -4.84
N VAL A 70 -2.64 -7.22 -5.54
CA VAL A 70 -3.94 -7.59 -4.97
C VAL A 70 -3.77 -8.51 -3.77
N ALA A 71 -2.90 -9.53 -3.87
CA ALA A 71 -2.59 -10.42 -2.75
C ALA A 71 -2.08 -9.65 -1.51
N TRP A 72 -1.25 -8.62 -1.70
CA TRP A 72 -0.82 -7.76 -0.60
C TRP A 72 -1.96 -6.92 -0.02
N LYS A 73 -2.87 -6.39 -0.84
CA LYS A 73 -4.06 -5.66 -0.36
C LYS A 73 -4.96 -6.55 0.50
N GLU A 74 -5.18 -7.78 0.10
CA GLU A 74 -5.94 -8.75 0.89
C GLU A 74 -5.26 -9.04 2.23
N LYS A 75 -3.94 -9.22 2.23
CA LYS A 75 -3.15 -9.45 3.44
C LYS A 75 -3.17 -8.23 4.38
N GLU A 76 -3.08 -7.01 3.86
CA GLU A 76 -3.27 -5.78 4.64
C GLU A 76 -4.64 -5.74 5.31
N ASN A 77 -5.70 -6.03 4.56
CA ASN A 77 -7.07 -6.04 5.09
C ASN A 77 -7.22 -7.08 6.21
N GLN A 78 -6.60 -8.24 6.08
CA GLN A 78 -6.67 -9.30 7.09
C GLN A 78 -5.85 -8.98 8.35
N GLU A 79 -4.62 -8.48 8.19
CA GLU A 79 -3.66 -8.36 9.28
C GLU A 79 -3.59 -6.95 9.88
N CYS A 80 -3.77 -5.91 9.07
CA CYS A 80 -3.56 -4.52 9.48
C CYS A 80 -4.87 -3.72 9.66
N TYR A 81 -6.00 -4.22 9.15
CA TYR A 81 -7.25 -3.47 9.28
C TYR A 81 -7.75 -3.44 10.73
N VAL A 82 -8.08 -2.24 11.20
CA VAL A 82 -8.78 -2.00 12.46
C VAL A 82 -9.98 -1.11 12.13
N PRO A 83 -11.22 -1.58 12.34
CA PRO A 83 -12.40 -0.76 12.03
C PRO A 83 -12.35 0.56 12.81
N PRO A 84 -12.77 1.69 12.24
CA PRO A 84 -12.79 2.97 12.95
C PRO A 84 -13.69 2.90 14.20
N ARG A 85 -13.44 3.78 15.18
CA ARG A 85 -14.38 3.97 16.30
C ARG A 85 -15.64 4.65 15.79
N PRO A 86 -16.83 4.39 16.38
CA PRO A 86 -18.08 5.04 15.96
C PRO A 86 -17.99 6.56 15.91
N GLU A 87 -17.31 7.18 16.87
CA GLU A 87 -17.10 8.63 16.93
C GLU A 87 -16.25 9.14 15.76
N ALA A 88 -15.24 8.39 15.35
CA ALA A 88 -14.40 8.72 14.18
C ALA A 88 -15.19 8.60 12.88
N THR A 89 -16.09 7.60 12.76
CA THR A 89 -16.99 7.46 11.62
C THR A 89 -17.98 8.62 11.55
N GLN A 90 -18.57 9.01 12.69
CA GLN A 90 -19.45 10.18 12.76
C GLN A 90 -18.73 11.49 12.44
N ALA A 91 -17.44 11.60 12.79
CA ALA A 91 -16.60 12.76 12.45
C ALA A 91 -16.09 12.75 11.00
N GLY A 92 -16.48 11.77 10.17
CA GLY A 92 -16.16 11.75 8.74
C GLY A 92 -14.77 11.21 8.40
N ILE A 93 -14.25 10.22 9.14
CA ILE A 93 -12.93 9.63 8.87
C ILE A 93 -12.82 9.07 7.43
N ASP A 94 -13.93 8.54 6.88
CA ASP A 94 -13.95 8.02 5.52
C ASP A 94 -13.83 9.13 4.48
N GLN A 95 -14.43 10.30 4.74
CA GLN A 95 -14.28 11.49 3.91
C GLN A 95 -12.83 11.97 3.91
N ARG A 96 -12.21 12.08 5.09
CA ARG A 96 -10.80 12.44 5.23
C ARG A 96 -9.89 11.45 4.49
N ALA A 97 -10.15 10.14 4.59
CA ALA A 97 -9.37 9.13 3.89
C ALA A 97 -9.44 9.28 2.35
N LYS A 98 -10.60 9.68 1.81
CA LYS A 98 -10.75 9.97 0.37
C LYS A 98 -9.98 11.22 -0.06
N GLU A 99 -9.92 12.25 0.79
CA GLU A 99 -9.26 13.52 0.47
C GLU A 99 -7.74 13.42 0.51
N VAL A 100 -7.16 12.73 1.50
CA VAL A 100 -5.70 12.67 1.69
C VAL A 100 -5.07 11.38 1.20
N GLY A 101 -5.83 10.31 1.05
CA GLY A 101 -5.35 9.02 0.53
C GLY A 101 -4.08 8.52 1.22
N ASP A 102 -3.18 7.96 0.43
CA ASP A 102 -1.91 7.39 0.90
C ASP A 102 -0.95 8.45 1.48
N MET A 103 -1.14 9.75 1.16
CA MET A 103 -0.33 10.83 1.73
C MET A 103 -0.44 10.93 3.25
N ALA A 104 -1.60 10.56 3.83
CA ALA A 104 -1.75 10.53 5.28
C ALA A 104 -0.71 9.62 5.95
N THR A 105 -0.44 8.46 5.37
CA THR A 105 0.57 7.51 5.86
C THR A 105 1.98 8.07 5.67
N VAL A 106 2.26 8.69 4.53
CA VAL A 106 3.59 9.29 4.26
C VAL A 106 3.91 10.37 5.28
N VAL A 107 2.96 11.28 5.55
CA VAL A 107 3.10 12.35 6.56
C VAL A 107 3.29 11.75 7.94
N GLN A 108 2.43 10.81 8.35
CA GLN A 108 2.52 10.15 9.65
C GLN A 108 3.87 9.46 9.88
N PHE A 109 4.41 8.78 8.86
CA PHE A 109 5.70 8.10 8.98
C PHE A 109 6.86 9.10 8.98
N ALA A 110 6.77 10.17 8.18
CA ALA A 110 7.78 11.24 8.19
C ALA A 110 7.89 11.87 9.59
N GLU A 111 6.76 12.23 10.19
CA GLU A 111 6.70 12.80 11.54
C GLU A 111 7.17 11.81 12.62
N ARG A 112 6.65 10.58 12.60
CA ARG A 112 6.92 9.55 13.62
C ARG A 112 8.38 9.14 13.68
N PHE A 113 9.05 9.06 12.52
CA PHE A 113 10.43 8.55 12.39
C PHE A 113 11.46 9.63 12.09
N GLY A 114 11.06 10.92 12.02
CA GLY A 114 11.96 12.02 11.68
C GLY A 114 12.57 11.87 10.28
N ARG A 115 11.80 11.32 9.33
CA ARG A 115 12.24 11.08 7.95
C ARG A 115 11.67 12.12 7.00
N THR A 116 12.37 12.38 5.88
CA THR A 116 11.80 13.13 4.77
C THR A 116 10.77 12.28 4.02
N PHE A 117 9.88 12.90 3.24
CA PHE A 117 8.93 12.16 2.40
C PHE A 117 9.65 11.22 1.42
N GLU A 118 10.75 11.67 0.83
CA GLU A 118 11.57 10.84 -0.05
C GLU A 118 12.10 9.59 0.67
N GLN A 119 12.57 9.73 1.90
CA GLN A 119 13.02 8.60 2.71
C GLN A 119 11.88 7.63 3.04
N VAL A 120 10.66 8.15 3.28
CA VAL A 120 9.48 7.30 3.50
C VAL A 120 9.09 6.55 2.22
N TYR A 121 9.09 7.21 1.05
CA TYR A 121 8.83 6.55 -0.23
C TYR A 121 9.86 5.45 -0.56
N ASN A 122 11.09 5.61 -0.13
CA ASN A 122 12.17 4.65 -0.33
C ASN A 122 12.25 3.55 0.74
N MET A 123 11.32 3.50 1.70
CA MET A 123 11.25 2.39 2.66
C MET A 123 10.89 1.09 1.95
N PRO A 124 11.53 -0.06 2.30
CA PRO A 124 11.05 -1.36 1.87
C PRO A 124 9.59 -1.57 2.28
N TYR A 125 8.73 -2.01 1.36
CA TYR A 125 7.30 -2.21 1.66
C TYR A 125 7.08 -3.18 2.84
N LEU A 126 7.90 -4.21 2.97
CA LEU A 126 7.83 -5.15 4.09
C LEU A 126 8.05 -4.48 5.46
N GLU A 127 8.91 -3.45 5.54
CA GLU A 127 9.11 -2.66 6.76
C GLU A 127 7.83 -1.89 7.10
N VAL A 128 7.23 -1.24 6.11
CA VAL A 128 5.96 -0.50 6.27
C VAL A 128 4.84 -1.44 6.72
N PHE A 129 4.70 -2.59 6.07
CA PHE A 129 3.71 -3.60 6.43
C PHE A 129 3.89 -4.11 7.87
N ALA A 130 5.13 -4.35 8.29
CA ALA A 130 5.43 -4.78 9.68
C ALA A 130 5.01 -3.71 10.69
N ILE A 131 5.26 -2.43 10.41
CA ILE A 131 4.83 -1.30 11.24
C ILE A 131 3.30 -1.26 11.35
N TRP A 132 2.58 -1.32 10.24
CA TRP A 132 1.11 -1.34 10.25
C TRP A 132 0.52 -2.51 11.03
N LYS A 133 1.15 -3.68 10.93
CA LYS A 133 0.74 -4.87 11.68
C LYS A 133 0.89 -4.67 13.19
N VAL A 134 1.99 -4.08 13.64
CA VAL A 134 2.21 -3.73 15.06
C VAL A 134 1.21 -2.67 15.51
N ASP A 135 0.97 -1.63 14.73
CA ASP A 135 0.02 -0.58 15.04
C ASP A 135 -1.41 -1.12 15.16
N ALA A 136 -1.81 -2.02 14.26
CA ALA A 136 -3.10 -2.68 14.33
C ALA A 136 -3.25 -3.57 15.56
N ALA A 137 -2.22 -4.33 15.92
CA ALA A 137 -2.22 -5.16 17.12
C ALA A 137 -2.34 -4.30 18.39
N THR A 138 -1.60 -3.20 18.46
CA THR A 138 -1.64 -2.23 19.56
C THR A 138 -3.03 -1.59 19.69
N ALA A 139 -3.62 -1.16 18.58
CA ALA A 139 -4.96 -0.57 18.56
C ALA A 139 -6.04 -1.56 19.03
N ARG A 140 -5.96 -2.83 18.59
CA ARG A 140 -6.88 -3.89 19.06
C ARG A 140 -6.72 -4.17 20.55
N TYR A 141 -5.48 -4.19 21.06
CA TYR A 141 -5.21 -4.35 22.48
C TYR A 141 -5.80 -3.21 23.30
N GLN A 142 -5.55 -1.95 22.90
CA GLN A 142 -6.05 -0.78 23.59
C GLN A 142 -7.58 -0.76 23.68
N ARG A 143 -8.28 -1.15 22.63
CA ARG A 143 -9.75 -1.27 22.67
C ARG A 143 -10.26 -2.30 23.66
N ARG A 144 -9.59 -3.45 23.74
CA ARG A 144 -9.94 -4.48 24.74
C ARG A 144 -9.70 -3.98 26.15
N LEU A 145 -8.59 -3.27 26.37
CA LEU A 145 -8.27 -2.67 27.67
C LEU A 145 -9.33 -1.63 28.07
N ASP A 146 -9.70 -0.73 27.15
CA ASP A 146 -10.74 0.28 27.39
C ASP A 146 -12.07 -0.37 27.78
N ALA A 147 -12.46 -1.45 27.11
CA ALA A 147 -13.69 -2.19 27.42
C ALA A 147 -13.66 -2.82 28.83
N VAL A 148 -12.53 -3.42 29.22
CA VAL A 148 -12.36 -3.99 30.56
C VAL A 148 -12.41 -2.90 31.65
N LEU A 149 -11.77 -1.74 31.40
CA LEU A 149 -11.77 -0.62 32.36
C LEU A 149 -13.17 -0.02 32.54
N LYS A 150 -13.96 0.10 31.47
CA LYS A 150 -15.36 0.56 31.54
C LYS A 150 -16.20 -0.41 32.38
N SER A 151 -16.13 -1.71 32.11
CA SER A 151 -16.91 -2.72 32.84
C SER A 151 -16.62 -2.77 34.34
N LYS A 152 -15.45 -2.30 34.79
CA LYS A 152 -15.08 -2.18 36.20
C LYS A 152 -15.59 -0.92 36.87
N LYS A 153 -15.86 0.14 36.10
CA LYS A 153 -16.41 1.41 36.65
C LYS A 153 -17.92 1.34 36.84
N ASP A 154 -18.58 0.47 36.08
CA ASP A 154 -20.06 0.30 36.11
C ASP A 154 -20.49 -0.73 37.17
N LYS A 155 -19.57 -1.25 37.98
CA LYS A 155 -19.81 -2.12 39.16
C LYS A 155 -19.50 -1.39 40.44
#